data_ea427462a03f358bbe6ee0195533ea1a
#
_entry.id   ea427462a03f358bbe6ee0195533ea1a
#
_cell.length_a   1.000
_cell.length_b   1.000
_cell.length_c   1.000
_cell.angle_alpha   90.00
_cell.angle_beta   90.00
_cell.angle_gamma   90.00
#
_symmetry.space_group_name_H-M   'P 1'
#
loop_
_entity.id
_entity.type
_entity.pdbx_description
1 polymer ?
#
loop_
_entity_poly.entity_id
_entity_poly.type
_entity_poly.pdbx_seq_one_letter_code
_entity_poly.pdbx_strand_id
1 'polypeptide(L)'
;MNTPFRFTTCRAGSEPVLKRDIATHFAGELTPAFMKPQFITWKVRSPGFSPPRTLSTFARVSGISLGLCKTIAELVDHARKLTTKPIRLHVFPRVTPEDGIEAATWQRMDVLEAEITRELQQAGVQLETRLPDAHGDLVLDVIVGEKDDEPLFLGHHEHQASSHAQPGGLPRITLPEAVPSRAWLKLEQALVWRGWDKLDLRGHTALDLGCAPGGATYALLQRGMNVLGIDTGEMNPSVLQLAQAQGVRFDHWRTAAGRLNLTALPQDVSLLLCDINLAPPEVLPQIARIQDAVQARRLILTIKLNTPALEDRAHEFIDAVRDWAPAPVFATQLAANRREICVCAG
;
A
#
# COMPACT_ATOMS: atom_id res chain seq x y z
N MET A 1 -25.33 7.00 -12.57
CA MET A 1 -24.77 7.82 -13.67
C MET A 1 -23.54 7.10 -14.19
N ASN A 2 -23.51 6.78 -15.48
CA ASN A 2 -22.34 6.12 -16.07
C ASN A 2 -21.34 7.22 -16.43
N THR A 3 -20.45 7.59 -15.52
CA THR A 3 -19.41 8.58 -15.82
C THR A 3 -18.37 7.93 -16.72
N PRO A 4 -18.04 8.53 -17.88
CA PRO A 4 -17.10 7.93 -18.82
C PRO A 4 -15.63 8.04 -18.37
N PHE A 5 -15.40 8.45 -17.14
CA PHE A 5 -14.05 8.67 -16.62
C PHE A 5 -13.78 7.90 -15.34
N ARG A 6 -12.57 7.35 -15.29
CA ARG A 6 -11.97 6.79 -14.07
C ARG A 6 -10.84 7.68 -13.62
N PHE A 7 -10.41 7.56 -12.35
CA PHE A 7 -9.20 8.20 -11.87
C PHE A 7 -8.28 7.18 -11.19
N THR A 8 -7.02 7.52 -11.16
CA THR A 8 -6.00 6.82 -10.36
C THR A 8 -5.10 7.84 -9.69
N THR A 9 -4.68 7.53 -8.48
CA THR A 9 -3.52 8.17 -7.85
C THR A 9 -2.35 7.19 -7.82
N CYS A 10 -1.13 7.70 -7.83
CA CYS A 10 0.06 6.87 -7.78
C CYS A 10 1.16 7.54 -6.93
N ARG A 11 2.26 6.86 -6.73
CA ARG A 11 3.45 7.43 -6.13
C ARG A 11 4.14 8.40 -7.12
N ALA A 12 4.90 9.37 -6.58
CA ALA A 12 5.75 10.24 -7.39
C ALA A 12 6.71 9.43 -8.28
N GLY A 13 6.73 9.74 -9.58
CA GLY A 13 7.56 9.04 -10.56
C GLY A 13 7.01 7.69 -11.03
N SER A 14 5.85 7.24 -10.54
CA SER A 14 5.20 6.01 -11.01
C SER A 14 4.19 6.24 -12.14
N GLU A 15 3.95 7.49 -12.58
CA GLU A 15 3.04 7.81 -13.67
C GLU A 15 3.41 7.10 -14.99
N PRO A 16 4.70 6.98 -15.38
CA PRO A 16 5.07 6.26 -16.60
C PRO A 16 4.72 4.77 -16.54
N VAL A 17 5.05 4.06 -15.46
CA VAL A 17 4.74 2.64 -15.32
C VAL A 17 3.24 2.41 -15.23
N LEU A 18 2.51 3.24 -14.48
CA LEU A 18 1.05 3.18 -14.38
C LEU A 18 0.39 3.33 -15.76
N LYS A 19 0.90 4.24 -16.61
CA LYS A 19 0.38 4.40 -17.98
C LYS A 19 0.66 3.17 -18.86
N ARG A 20 1.87 2.62 -18.79
CA ARG A 20 2.21 1.41 -19.56
C ARG A 20 1.37 0.22 -19.12
N ASP A 21 1.25 0.02 -17.81
CA ASP A 21 0.47 -1.07 -17.23
C ASP A 21 -1.00 -1.03 -17.67
N ILE A 22 -1.65 0.13 -17.55
CA ILE A 22 -3.03 0.31 -18.00
C ILE A 22 -3.16 0.18 -19.53
N ALA A 23 -2.21 0.69 -20.30
CA ALA A 23 -2.23 0.54 -21.75
C ALA A 23 -2.06 -0.92 -22.20
N THR A 24 -1.32 -1.72 -21.46
CA THR A 24 -1.12 -3.14 -21.73
C THR A 24 -2.39 -3.95 -21.42
N HIS A 25 -3.01 -3.70 -20.27
CA HIS A 25 -4.14 -4.51 -19.80
C HIS A 25 -5.50 -4.05 -20.33
N PHE A 26 -5.62 -2.78 -20.71
CA PHE A 26 -6.87 -2.17 -21.16
C PHE A 26 -6.70 -1.43 -22.49
N ALA A 27 -5.93 -2.05 -23.42
CA ALA A 27 -5.62 -1.49 -24.73
C ALA A 27 -6.90 -1.07 -25.50
N GLY A 28 -6.97 0.21 -25.87
CA GLY A 28 -8.12 0.77 -26.58
C GLY A 28 -9.34 1.11 -25.73
N GLU A 29 -9.46 0.55 -24.52
CA GLU A 29 -10.61 0.76 -23.63
C GLU A 29 -10.44 1.94 -22.67
N LEU A 30 -9.21 2.15 -22.19
CA LEU A 30 -8.85 3.26 -21.31
C LEU A 30 -7.77 4.13 -21.95
N THR A 31 -8.02 5.43 -22.02
CA THR A 31 -7.03 6.40 -22.51
C THR A 31 -6.85 7.54 -21.53
N PRO A 32 -5.60 8.01 -21.30
CA PRO A 32 -5.36 9.17 -20.43
C PRO A 32 -6.16 10.39 -20.97
N ALA A 33 -6.81 11.11 -20.06
CA ALA A 33 -7.62 12.29 -20.41
C ALA A 33 -7.10 13.56 -19.75
N PHE A 34 -6.79 13.51 -18.43
CA PHE A 34 -6.24 14.62 -17.68
C PHE A 34 -5.15 14.09 -16.76
N MET A 35 -4.05 14.83 -16.65
CA MET A 35 -2.90 14.43 -15.85
C MET A 35 -2.38 15.59 -15.02
N LYS A 36 -2.08 15.29 -13.77
CA LYS A 36 -1.33 16.11 -12.82
C LYS A 36 -0.29 15.21 -12.13
N PRO A 37 0.72 15.75 -11.48
CA PRO A 37 1.65 14.93 -10.70
C PRO A 37 0.90 13.97 -9.77
N GLN A 38 1.24 12.68 -9.83
CA GLN A 38 0.67 11.57 -9.04
C GLN A 38 -0.83 11.32 -9.25
N PHE A 39 -1.42 11.85 -10.33
CA PHE A 39 -2.85 11.76 -10.62
C PHE A 39 -3.14 11.70 -12.11
N ILE A 40 -3.94 10.72 -12.53
CA ILE A 40 -4.36 10.54 -13.93
C ILE A 40 -5.85 10.23 -13.96
N THR A 41 -6.60 10.88 -14.87
CA THR A 41 -7.93 10.43 -15.25
C THR A 41 -7.87 9.67 -16.57
N TRP A 42 -8.77 8.71 -16.70
CA TRP A 42 -8.86 7.79 -17.83
C TRP A 42 -10.24 7.87 -18.46
N LYS A 43 -10.31 8.15 -19.74
CA LYS A 43 -11.56 8.09 -20.47
C LYS A 43 -11.87 6.64 -20.84
N VAL A 44 -13.06 6.17 -20.45
CA VAL A 44 -13.62 4.90 -20.91
C VAL A 44 -14.12 5.09 -22.34
N ARG A 45 -13.64 4.29 -23.28
CA ARG A 45 -13.93 4.42 -24.71
C ARG A 45 -15.17 3.68 -25.14
N SER A 46 -15.31 2.44 -24.73
CA SER A 46 -16.42 1.59 -25.13
C SER A 46 -17.58 1.69 -24.16
N PRO A 47 -18.80 2.01 -24.61
CA PRO A 47 -19.96 2.17 -23.71
C PRO A 47 -20.31 0.95 -22.87
N GLY A 48 -19.96 -0.26 -23.32
CA GLY A 48 -20.21 -1.51 -22.60
C GLY A 48 -19.06 -1.99 -21.74
N PHE A 49 -17.91 -1.32 -21.78
CA PHE A 49 -16.74 -1.72 -21.00
C PHE A 49 -16.89 -1.27 -19.54
N SER A 50 -16.77 -2.22 -18.63
CA SER A 50 -16.75 -1.96 -17.19
C SER A 50 -15.35 -2.29 -16.63
N PRO A 51 -14.51 -1.28 -16.44
CA PRO A 51 -13.18 -1.51 -15.90
C PRO A 51 -13.23 -2.15 -14.51
N PRO A 52 -12.26 -2.99 -14.13
CA PRO A 52 -12.15 -3.50 -12.77
C PRO A 52 -12.01 -2.35 -11.78
N ARG A 53 -12.33 -2.61 -10.51
CA ARG A 53 -12.27 -1.59 -9.45
C ARG A 53 -10.85 -1.11 -9.20
N THR A 54 -9.86 -2.01 -9.19
CA THR A 54 -8.44 -1.70 -9.14
C THR A 54 -7.87 -1.78 -10.55
N LEU A 55 -7.37 -0.66 -11.08
CA LEU A 55 -6.88 -0.59 -12.46
C LEU A 55 -5.43 -1.05 -12.62
N SER A 56 -4.63 -0.97 -11.57
CA SER A 56 -3.20 -1.27 -11.62
C SER A 56 -2.64 -1.48 -10.22
N THR A 57 -1.65 -2.34 -10.08
CA THR A 57 -0.84 -2.50 -8.84
C THR A 57 -0.06 -1.22 -8.50
N PHE A 58 0.22 -0.38 -9.48
CA PHE A 58 0.91 0.90 -9.29
C PHE A 58 -0.03 2.05 -8.92
N ALA A 59 -1.35 1.82 -8.89
CA ALA A 59 -2.33 2.77 -8.41
C ALA A 59 -2.54 2.60 -6.89
N ARG A 60 -2.43 3.70 -6.12
CA ARG A 60 -2.79 3.70 -4.69
C ARG A 60 -4.29 3.72 -4.48
N VAL A 61 -4.98 4.55 -5.25
CA VAL A 61 -6.45 4.60 -5.30
C VAL A 61 -6.88 4.56 -6.76
N SER A 62 -7.91 3.79 -7.03
CA SER A 62 -8.61 3.75 -8.33
C SER A 62 -10.10 3.92 -8.10
N GLY A 63 -10.75 4.78 -8.88
CA GLY A 63 -12.17 5.03 -8.71
C GLY A 63 -12.84 5.62 -9.94
N ILE A 64 -14.10 5.95 -9.77
CA ILE A 64 -14.91 6.69 -10.76
C ILE A 64 -14.68 8.18 -10.53
N SER A 65 -14.37 8.93 -11.59
CA SER A 65 -14.18 10.37 -11.52
C SER A 65 -15.52 11.10 -11.55
N LEU A 66 -15.71 12.01 -10.61
CA LEU A 66 -16.83 12.97 -10.59
C LEU A 66 -16.44 14.33 -11.16
N GLY A 67 -15.14 14.57 -11.39
CA GLY A 67 -14.62 15.80 -11.97
C GLY A 67 -14.02 16.77 -10.94
N LEU A 68 -13.87 18.03 -11.39
CA LEU A 68 -13.37 19.11 -10.57
C LEU A 68 -14.52 19.81 -9.85
N CYS A 69 -14.26 20.28 -8.65
CA CYS A 69 -15.19 21.00 -7.79
C CYS A 69 -14.51 22.26 -7.24
N LYS A 70 -15.13 23.41 -7.40
CA LYS A 70 -14.57 24.69 -6.96
C LYS A 70 -15.04 25.09 -5.55
N THR A 71 -16.16 24.56 -5.11
CA THR A 71 -16.76 24.90 -3.83
C THR A 71 -17.25 23.65 -3.09
N ILE A 72 -17.33 23.73 -1.77
CA ILE A 72 -17.89 22.66 -0.94
C ILE A 72 -19.38 22.44 -1.27
N ALA A 73 -20.11 23.49 -1.66
CA ALA A 73 -21.50 23.36 -2.08
C ALA A 73 -21.65 22.44 -3.33
N GLU A 74 -20.79 22.61 -4.32
CA GLU A 74 -20.75 21.71 -5.49
C GLU A 74 -20.43 20.27 -5.07
N LEU A 75 -19.50 20.07 -4.11
CA LEU A 75 -19.16 18.77 -3.56
C LEU A 75 -20.37 18.12 -2.90
N VAL A 76 -21.10 18.85 -2.08
CA VAL A 76 -22.32 18.37 -1.42
C VAL A 76 -23.36 17.94 -2.44
N ASP A 77 -23.54 18.70 -3.51
CA ASP A 77 -24.46 18.36 -4.61
C ASP A 77 -24.06 17.04 -5.31
N HIS A 78 -22.76 16.81 -5.51
CA HIS A 78 -22.27 15.53 -6.04
C HIS A 78 -22.54 14.38 -5.07
N ALA A 79 -22.24 14.55 -3.79
CA ALA A 79 -22.44 13.52 -2.76
C ALA A 79 -23.91 13.10 -2.65
N ARG A 80 -24.84 14.05 -2.64
CA ARG A 80 -26.30 13.79 -2.59
C ARG A 80 -26.82 13.00 -3.78
N LYS A 81 -26.23 13.19 -4.96
CA LYS A 81 -26.60 12.46 -6.19
C LYS A 81 -25.95 11.08 -6.27
N LEU A 82 -24.92 10.82 -5.48
CA LEU A 82 -24.12 9.60 -5.57
C LEU A 82 -24.87 8.40 -5.02
N THR A 83 -25.49 8.54 -3.84
CA THR A 83 -26.18 7.45 -3.14
C THR A 83 -27.06 7.98 -2.03
N THR A 84 -28.04 7.15 -1.59
CA THR A 84 -28.81 7.36 -0.35
C THR A 84 -28.26 6.54 0.82
N LYS A 85 -27.23 5.71 0.60
CA LYS A 85 -26.55 4.95 1.65
C LYS A 85 -25.45 5.80 2.30
N PRO A 86 -25.05 5.49 3.55
CA PRO A 86 -23.91 6.13 4.15
C PRO A 86 -22.67 6.06 3.25
N ILE A 87 -21.90 7.14 3.19
CA ILE A 87 -20.63 7.24 2.47
C ILE A 87 -19.50 7.50 3.45
N ARG A 88 -18.34 6.96 3.16
CA ARG A 88 -17.10 7.27 3.86
C ARG A 88 -16.43 8.45 3.16
N LEU A 89 -15.93 9.39 3.92
CA LEU A 89 -15.20 10.54 3.38
C LEU A 89 -13.69 10.29 3.51
N HIS A 90 -12.98 10.42 2.39
CA HIS A 90 -11.51 10.44 2.36
C HIS A 90 -11.03 11.78 1.80
N VAL A 91 -10.31 12.56 2.61
CA VAL A 91 -9.67 13.80 2.19
C VAL A 91 -8.16 13.63 2.27
N PHE A 92 -7.47 13.83 1.14
CA PHE A 92 -6.05 13.60 1.08
C PHE A 92 -5.34 14.47 0.02
N PRO A 93 -4.04 14.76 0.21
CA PRO A 93 -3.27 15.54 -0.75
C PRO A 93 -2.98 14.72 -2.01
N ARG A 94 -3.07 15.37 -3.17
CA ARG A 94 -2.73 14.79 -4.47
C ARG A 94 -1.26 14.42 -4.55
N VAL A 95 -0.39 15.32 -4.12
CA VAL A 95 1.06 15.17 -4.17
C VAL A 95 1.60 14.75 -2.81
N THR A 96 2.43 13.73 -2.85
CA THR A 96 3.12 13.21 -1.67
C THR A 96 4.62 13.22 -1.93
N PRO A 97 5.40 13.98 -1.13
CA PRO A 97 6.85 13.95 -1.19
C PRO A 97 7.42 12.56 -0.90
N GLU A 98 8.62 12.25 -1.41
CA GLU A 98 9.28 10.96 -1.18
C GLU A 98 9.63 10.71 0.30
N ASP A 99 9.89 11.77 1.04
CA ASP A 99 10.28 11.70 2.45
C ASP A 99 9.08 11.72 3.42
N GLY A 100 7.87 11.69 2.87
CA GLY A 100 6.64 11.70 3.65
C GLY A 100 5.89 13.03 3.58
N ILE A 101 4.72 13.06 4.18
CA ILE A 101 3.84 14.22 4.20
C ILE A 101 4.08 14.99 5.50
N GLU A 102 4.34 16.28 5.39
CA GLU A 102 4.55 17.16 6.53
C GLU A 102 3.29 17.28 7.40
N ALA A 103 3.50 17.49 8.70
CA ALA A 103 2.41 17.65 9.68
C ALA A 103 1.45 18.78 9.30
N ALA A 104 1.97 19.90 8.78
CA ALA A 104 1.15 21.03 8.33
C ALA A 104 0.18 20.64 7.19
N THR A 105 0.63 19.80 6.26
CA THR A 105 -0.23 19.27 5.18
C THR A 105 -1.35 18.41 5.75
N TRP A 106 -1.06 17.54 6.70
CA TRP A 106 -2.10 16.74 7.37
C TRP A 106 -3.06 17.59 8.15
N GLN A 107 -2.59 18.61 8.87
CA GLN A 107 -3.46 19.55 9.58
C GLN A 107 -4.42 20.28 8.63
N ARG A 108 -3.93 20.68 7.44
CA ARG A 108 -4.80 21.27 6.40
C ARG A 108 -5.87 20.29 5.93
N MET A 109 -5.52 18.99 5.74
CA MET A 109 -6.50 17.95 5.37
C MET A 109 -7.55 17.78 6.47
N ASP A 110 -7.15 17.74 7.74
CA ASP A 110 -8.06 17.57 8.87
C ASP A 110 -9.06 18.74 9.00
N VAL A 111 -8.60 19.97 8.79
CA VAL A 111 -9.47 21.16 8.79
C VAL A 111 -10.49 21.08 7.66
N LEU A 112 -10.05 20.76 6.45
CA LEU A 112 -10.93 20.64 5.29
C LEU A 112 -11.91 19.46 5.43
N GLU A 113 -11.47 18.33 5.97
CA GLU A 113 -12.32 17.16 6.22
C GLU A 113 -13.43 17.50 7.22
N ALA A 114 -13.09 18.22 8.30
CA ALA A 114 -14.07 18.66 9.29
C ALA A 114 -15.11 19.63 8.70
N GLU A 115 -14.68 20.55 7.83
CA GLU A 115 -15.57 21.48 7.14
C GLU A 115 -16.51 20.72 6.18
N ILE A 116 -15.98 19.85 5.32
CA ILE A 116 -16.77 19.05 4.39
C ILE A 116 -17.76 18.15 5.15
N THR A 117 -17.32 17.50 6.23
CA THR A 117 -18.15 16.66 7.09
C THR A 117 -19.37 17.42 7.60
N ARG A 118 -19.15 18.63 8.12
CA ARG A 118 -20.24 19.49 8.64
C ARG A 118 -21.25 19.85 7.54
N GLU A 119 -20.78 20.27 6.38
CA GLU A 119 -21.65 20.65 5.25
C GLU A 119 -22.43 19.44 4.69
N LEU A 120 -21.81 18.28 4.59
CA LEU A 120 -22.49 17.03 4.18
C LEU A 120 -23.59 16.64 5.17
N GLN A 121 -23.32 16.71 6.49
CA GLN A 121 -24.29 16.40 7.53
C GLN A 121 -25.46 17.39 7.52
N GLN A 122 -25.20 18.70 7.38
CA GLN A 122 -26.24 19.72 7.26
C GLN A 122 -27.12 19.52 6.03
N ALA A 123 -26.56 18.99 4.95
CA ALA A 123 -27.28 18.62 3.74
C ALA A 123 -28.02 17.28 3.81
N GLY A 124 -27.97 16.59 4.95
CA GLY A 124 -28.63 15.31 5.19
C GLY A 124 -27.91 14.09 4.59
N VAL A 125 -26.66 14.24 4.18
CA VAL A 125 -25.83 13.11 3.72
C VAL A 125 -25.37 12.30 4.94
N GLN A 126 -25.64 11.01 4.91
CA GLN A 126 -25.20 10.10 5.96
C GLN A 126 -23.74 9.73 5.76
N LEU A 127 -22.94 9.84 6.82
CA LEU A 127 -21.52 9.44 6.79
C LEU A 127 -21.29 8.14 7.56
N GLU A 128 -20.48 7.27 6.96
CA GLU A 128 -19.98 6.07 7.62
C GLU A 128 -18.72 6.40 8.41
N THR A 129 -18.78 6.24 9.73
CA THR A 129 -17.67 6.55 10.64
C THR A 129 -17.09 5.30 11.32
N ARG A 130 -17.68 4.14 11.06
CA ARG A 130 -17.20 2.87 11.63
C ARG A 130 -15.80 2.55 11.13
N LEU A 131 -14.91 2.15 12.04
CA LEU A 131 -13.56 1.67 11.73
C LEU A 131 -13.43 0.18 12.10
N PRO A 132 -12.66 -0.61 11.34
CA PRO A 132 -12.01 -0.28 10.07
C PRO A 132 -13.02 -0.14 8.92
N ASP A 133 -12.55 0.38 7.78
CA ASP A 133 -13.31 0.36 6.53
C ASP A 133 -13.74 -1.06 6.20
N ALA A 134 -14.98 -1.21 5.76
CA ALA A 134 -15.51 -2.52 5.41
C ALA A 134 -15.57 -2.72 3.89
N HIS A 135 -15.39 -3.97 3.47
CA HIS A 135 -15.63 -4.33 2.07
C HIS A 135 -17.03 -3.93 1.63
N GLY A 136 -17.12 -3.18 0.55
CA GLY A 136 -18.37 -2.65 0.02
C GLY A 136 -18.74 -1.24 0.49
N ASP A 137 -17.99 -0.64 1.43
CA ASP A 137 -18.19 0.77 1.80
C ASP A 137 -17.98 1.65 0.57
N LEU A 138 -18.91 2.58 0.35
CA LEU A 138 -18.76 3.60 -0.69
C LEU A 138 -17.93 4.75 -0.14
N VAL A 139 -16.81 5.04 -0.78
CA VAL A 139 -15.88 6.08 -0.38
C VAL A 139 -15.98 7.26 -1.34
N LEU A 140 -16.19 8.47 -0.81
CA LEU A 140 -16.04 9.72 -1.53
C LEU A 140 -14.60 10.20 -1.35
N ASP A 141 -13.86 10.27 -2.45
CA ASP A 141 -12.48 10.72 -2.49
C ASP A 141 -12.43 12.20 -2.83
N VAL A 142 -11.88 13.00 -1.92
CA VAL A 142 -11.59 14.43 -2.10
C VAL A 142 -10.09 14.61 -2.19
N ILE A 143 -9.61 14.86 -3.42
CA ILE A 143 -8.19 14.97 -3.72
C ILE A 143 -7.81 16.44 -3.80
N VAL A 144 -6.96 16.86 -2.88
CA VAL A 144 -6.60 18.25 -2.65
C VAL A 144 -5.33 18.61 -3.40
N GLY A 145 -5.35 19.69 -4.17
CA GLY A 145 -4.19 20.22 -4.89
C GLY A 145 -3.10 20.78 -3.96
N GLU A 146 -1.99 21.17 -4.57
CA GLU A 146 -0.85 21.75 -3.84
C GLU A 146 -1.09 23.18 -3.41
N LYS A 147 -1.90 23.93 -4.19
CA LYS A 147 -2.23 25.33 -3.92
C LYS A 147 -3.65 25.45 -3.36
N ASP A 148 -3.89 26.48 -2.57
CA ASP A 148 -5.19 26.69 -1.93
C ASP A 148 -6.28 27.12 -2.93
N ASP A 149 -5.90 27.69 -4.07
CA ASP A 149 -6.81 28.12 -5.14
C ASP A 149 -7.06 27.02 -6.21
N GLU A 150 -6.39 25.86 -6.11
CA GLU A 150 -6.70 24.73 -6.99
C GLU A 150 -8.08 24.16 -6.65
N PRO A 151 -8.91 23.84 -7.68
CA PRO A 151 -10.17 23.16 -7.42
C PRO A 151 -9.91 21.76 -6.85
N LEU A 152 -10.82 21.30 -5.99
CA LEU A 152 -10.82 19.95 -5.47
C LEU A 152 -11.12 18.98 -6.62
N PHE A 153 -10.46 17.86 -6.65
CA PHE A 153 -10.82 16.77 -7.53
C PHE A 153 -11.67 15.75 -6.77
N LEU A 154 -12.83 15.40 -7.34
CA LEU A 154 -13.76 14.46 -6.72
C LEU A 154 -13.78 13.14 -7.48
N GLY A 155 -13.84 12.07 -6.72
CA GLY A 155 -14.10 10.74 -7.22
C GLY A 155 -14.78 9.89 -6.15
N HIS A 156 -15.11 8.68 -6.53
CA HIS A 156 -15.57 7.69 -5.56
C HIS A 156 -15.10 6.30 -5.94
N HIS A 157 -14.93 5.46 -4.93
CA HIS A 157 -14.69 4.03 -5.12
C HIS A 157 -15.47 3.20 -4.11
N GLU A 158 -15.61 1.93 -4.37
CA GLU A 158 -16.12 0.96 -3.40
C GLU A 158 -14.92 0.25 -2.79
N HIS A 159 -14.83 0.26 -1.47
CA HIS A 159 -13.74 -0.36 -0.73
C HIS A 159 -13.67 -1.86 -0.98
N GLN A 160 -12.49 -2.36 -1.33
CA GLN A 160 -12.21 -3.77 -1.61
C GLN A 160 -11.23 -4.32 -0.58
N ALA A 161 -11.11 -5.64 -0.51
CA ALA A 161 -10.10 -6.30 0.32
C ALA A 161 -8.65 -5.92 -0.04
N SER A 162 -8.41 -5.45 -1.27
CA SER A 162 -7.12 -4.93 -1.74
C SER A 162 -6.96 -3.42 -1.57
N SER A 163 -8.03 -2.68 -1.23
CA SER A 163 -7.98 -1.23 -1.06
C SER A 163 -7.22 -0.85 0.20
N HIS A 164 -6.66 0.36 0.19
CA HIS A 164 -6.13 0.97 1.39
C HIS A 164 -7.26 1.58 2.21
N ALA A 165 -7.34 1.25 3.50
CA ALA A 165 -8.30 1.84 4.42
C ALA A 165 -8.00 3.32 4.74
N GLN A 166 -6.80 3.77 4.46
CA GLN A 166 -6.36 5.13 4.73
C GLN A 166 -6.64 6.06 3.54
N PRO A 167 -7.07 7.32 3.77
CA PRO A 167 -7.28 8.29 2.71
C PRO A 167 -6.09 8.37 1.76
N GLY A 168 -6.34 8.22 0.45
CA GLY A 168 -5.31 8.23 -0.59
C GLY A 168 -4.31 7.09 -0.58
N GLY A 169 -4.51 6.05 0.24
CA GLY A 169 -3.50 5.01 0.48
C GLY A 169 -2.28 5.54 1.25
N LEU A 170 -2.47 6.54 2.10
CA LEU A 170 -1.44 7.29 2.79
C LEU A 170 -1.57 7.14 4.30
N PRO A 171 -1.06 6.05 4.90
CA PRO A 171 -1.08 5.91 6.35
C PRO A 171 -0.21 6.99 7.01
N ARG A 172 -0.73 7.60 8.09
CA ARG A 172 -0.03 8.63 8.87
C ARG A 172 1.00 7.99 9.79
N ILE A 173 2.06 7.49 9.21
CA ILE A 173 3.14 6.82 9.93
C ILE A 173 4.42 7.62 9.74
N THR A 174 5.03 8.05 10.83
CA THR A 174 6.32 8.76 10.83
C THR A 174 7.44 7.79 11.12
N LEU A 175 8.52 7.85 10.34
CA LEU A 175 9.72 7.07 10.58
C LEU A 175 10.44 7.58 11.83
N PRO A 176 10.61 6.77 12.91
CA PRO A 176 11.33 7.21 14.09
C PRO A 176 12.84 7.37 13.82
N GLU A 177 13.51 8.33 14.45
CA GLU A 177 14.96 8.56 14.28
C GLU A 177 15.82 7.35 14.70
N ALA A 178 15.38 6.61 15.72
CA ALA A 178 16.12 5.46 16.25
C ALA A 178 16.13 4.23 15.35
N VAL A 179 15.39 4.25 14.25
CA VAL A 179 15.20 3.07 13.39
C VAL A 179 16.33 2.95 12.37
N PRO A 180 16.94 1.76 12.21
CA PRO A 180 18.10 1.57 11.35
C PRO A 180 17.91 1.87 9.86
N SER A 181 16.68 1.70 9.34
CA SER A 181 16.42 1.91 7.91
C SER A 181 14.93 2.09 7.60
N ARG A 182 14.65 2.59 6.37
CA ARG A 182 13.29 2.76 5.83
C ARG A 182 12.51 1.45 5.64
N ALA A 183 13.15 0.29 5.74
CA ALA A 183 12.44 -1.00 5.72
C ALA A 183 11.41 -1.11 6.85
N TRP A 184 11.64 -0.43 7.97
CA TRP A 184 10.66 -0.24 9.05
C TRP A 184 9.34 0.33 8.52
N LEU A 185 9.42 1.45 7.78
CA LEU A 185 8.24 2.14 7.25
C LEU A 185 7.49 1.29 6.22
N LYS A 186 8.19 0.54 5.38
CA LYS A 186 7.58 -0.40 4.43
C LYS A 186 6.77 -1.46 5.15
N LEU A 187 7.35 -2.06 6.19
CA LEU A 187 6.66 -3.07 6.99
C LEU A 187 5.44 -2.49 7.70
N GLU A 188 5.58 -1.33 8.35
CA GLU A 188 4.47 -0.66 9.03
C GLU A 188 3.31 -0.38 8.08
N GLN A 189 3.61 0.15 6.90
CA GLN A 189 2.59 0.42 5.88
C GLN A 189 1.94 -0.86 5.36
N ALA A 190 2.70 -1.93 5.16
CA ALA A 190 2.16 -3.23 4.75
C ALA A 190 1.22 -3.82 5.81
N LEU A 191 1.61 -3.76 7.09
CA LEU A 191 0.79 -4.23 8.21
C LEU A 191 -0.54 -3.45 8.29
N VAL A 192 -0.48 -2.11 8.22
CA VAL A 192 -1.67 -1.25 8.23
C VAL A 192 -2.56 -1.51 7.01
N TRP A 193 -1.97 -1.63 5.81
CA TRP A 193 -2.71 -1.94 4.59
C TRP A 193 -3.50 -3.24 4.69
N ARG A 194 -2.92 -4.27 5.33
CA ARG A 194 -3.59 -5.57 5.51
C ARG A 194 -4.43 -5.67 6.79
N GLY A 195 -4.44 -4.63 7.64
CA GLY A 195 -5.07 -4.69 8.95
C GLY A 195 -4.36 -5.64 9.93
N TRP A 196 -3.12 -6.02 9.63
CA TRP A 196 -2.32 -6.90 10.47
C TRP A 196 -1.61 -6.16 11.62
N ASP A 197 -1.61 -4.85 11.58
CA ASP A 197 -1.16 -3.99 12.68
C ASP A 197 -1.95 -4.18 13.98
N LYS A 198 -3.18 -4.72 13.87
CA LYS A 198 -4.10 -5.01 14.99
C LYS A 198 -3.95 -6.42 15.56
N LEU A 199 -3.13 -7.26 14.94
CA LEU A 199 -2.90 -8.63 15.42
C LEU A 199 -2.00 -8.61 16.66
N ASP A 200 -2.29 -9.47 17.63
CA ASP A 200 -1.35 -9.76 18.71
C ASP A 200 -0.26 -10.72 18.18
N LEU A 201 0.91 -10.18 17.93
CA LEU A 201 2.05 -10.90 17.37
C LEU A 201 3.10 -11.27 18.44
N ARG A 202 2.87 -10.97 19.72
CA ARG A 202 3.80 -11.24 20.82
C ARG A 202 4.11 -12.72 20.94
N GLY A 203 5.40 -13.04 21.04
CA GLY A 203 5.88 -14.41 21.15
C GLY A 203 5.86 -15.23 19.85
N HIS A 204 5.21 -14.72 18.79
CA HIS A 204 5.24 -15.35 17.47
C HIS A 204 6.62 -15.23 16.84
N THR A 205 6.94 -16.14 15.92
CA THR A 205 8.21 -16.14 15.17
C THR A 205 8.05 -15.52 13.81
N ALA A 206 8.96 -14.60 13.46
CA ALA A 206 9.14 -14.06 12.12
C ALA A 206 10.47 -14.51 11.52
N LEU A 207 10.48 -14.72 10.19
CA LEU A 207 11.68 -14.93 9.40
C LEU A 207 11.84 -13.71 8.48
N ASP A 208 12.97 -12.97 8.62
CA ASP A 208 13.25 -11.74 7.89
C ASP A 208 14.42 -11.95 6.92
N LEU A 209 14.11 -12.08 5.63
CA LEU A 209 15.07 -12.28 4.54
C LEU A 209 15.50 -10.93 3.96
N GLY A 210 16.80 -10.63 4.01
CA GLY A 210 17.32 -9.30 3.69
C GLY A 210 17.20 -8.34 4.86
N CYS A 211 17.43 -8.83 6.08
CA CYS A 211 17.13 -8.12 7.31
C CYS A 211 18.08 -6.94 7.60
N ALA A 212 19.32 -6.92 7.10
CA ALA A 212 20.29 -5.87 7.43
C ALA A 212 19.94 -4.51 6.73
N PRO A 213 20.14 -3.38 7.39
CA PRO A 213 20.70 -3.17 8.73
C PRO A 213 19.69 -3.33 9.89
N GLY A 214 18.44 -3.76 9.65
CA GLY A 214 17.51 -4.13 10.70
C GLY A 214 16.24 -3.30 10.82
N GLY A 215 15.85 -2.53 9.80
CA GLY A 215 14.64 -1.69 9.89
C GLY A 215 13.37 -2.50 10.09
N ALA A 216 13.11 -3.50 9.26
CA ALA A 216 11.95 -4.38 9.39
C ALA A 216 12.04 -5.24 10.66
N THR A 217 13.22 -5.84 10.92
CA THR A 217 13.50 -6.57 12.16
C THR A 217 13.16 -5.73 13.39
N TYR A 218 13.56 -4.45 13.42
CA TYR A 218 13.28 -3.53 14.53
C TYR A 218 11.76 -3.37 14.77
N ALA A 219 10.96 -3.21 13.71
CA ALA A 219 9.51 -3.13 13.82
C ALA A 219 8.87 -4.43 14.37
N LEU A 220 9.40 -5.60 14.00
CA LEU A 220 8.94 -6.88 14.52
C LEU A 220 9.24 -7.05 16.00
N LEU A 221 10.46 -6.69 16.40
CA LEU A 221 10.87 -6.72 17.80
C LEU A 221 10.06 -5.76 18.67
N GLN A 222 9.71 -4.56 18.16
CA GLN A 222 8.81 -3.62 18.86
C GLN A 222 7.43 -4.25 19.12
N ARG A 223 6.98 -5.21 18.30
CA ARG A 223 5.73 -5.97 18.47
C ARG A 223 5.87 -7.20 19.36
N GLY A 224 7.05 -7.40 19.95
CA GLY A 224 7.30 -8.55 20.82
C GLY A 224 7.45 -9.88 20.08
N MET A 225 7.74 -9.85 18.79
CA MET A 225 8.00 -11.07 18.00
C MET A 225 9.42 -11.59 18.24
N ASN A 226 9.58 -12.91 18.17
CA ASN A 226 10.89 -13.54 18.00
C ASN A 226 11.29 -13.44 16.52
N VAL A 227 12.52 -13.09 16.21
CA VAL A 227 12.96 -12.89 14.83
C VAL A 227 14.21 -13.70 14.52
N LEU A 228 14.15 -14.45 13.42
CA LEU A 228 15.34 -14.98 12.74
C LEU A 228 15.60 -14.13 11.50
N GLY A 229 16.66 -13.34 11.54
CA GLY A 229 17.12 -12.50 10.43
C GLY A 229 18.15 -13.22 9.57
N ILE A 230 18.00 -13.14 8.26
CA ILE A 230 18.91 -13.73 7.26
C ILE A 230 19.43 -12.63 6.36
N ASP A 231 20.72 -12.33 6.44
CA ASP A 231 21.42 -11.38 5.58
C ASP A 231 22.92 -11.61 5.64
N THR A 232 23.64 -11.20 4.59
CA THR A 232 25.12 -11.19 4.57
C THR A 232 25.68 -9.91 5.22
N GLY A 233 24.91 -8.85 5.31
CA GLY A 233 25.25 -7.55 5.89
C GLY A 233 25.37 -7.58 7.41
N GLU A 234 25.71 -6.42 7.98
CA GLU A 234 25.80 -6.25 9.44
C GLU A 234 24.52 -5.65 10.00
N MET A 235 24.13 -6.17 11.15
CA MET A 235 22.98 -5.66 11.89
C MET A 235 23.35 -4.43 12.68
N ASN A 236 22.50 -3.42 12.68
CA ASN A 236 22.68 -2.24 13.52
C ASN A 236 22.60 -2.63 15.02
N PRO A 237 23.52 -2.16 15.88
CA PRO A 237 23.50 -2.50 17.31
C PRO A 237 22.19 -2.18 18.05
N SER A 238 21.43 -1.18 17.60
CA SER A 238 20.14 -0.82 18.18
C SER A 238 19.11 -1.96 18.11
N VAL A 239 19.22 -2.86 17.12
CA VAL A 239 18.35 -4.04 16.99
C VAL A 239 18.58 -5.04 18.13
N LEU A 240 19.86 -5.32 18.45
CA LEU A 240 20.22 -6.21 19.55
C LEU A 240 19.79 -5.61 20.89
N GLN A 241 20.03 -4.31 21.08
CA GLN A 241 19.59 -3.59 22.28
C GLN A 241 18.08 -3.67 22.48
N LEU A 242 17.31 -3.48 21.40
CA LEU A 242 15.85 -3.58 21.46
C LEU A 242 15.40 -5.00 21.82
N ALA A 243 15.97 -6.04 21.20
CA ALA A 243 15.63 -7.43 21.51
C ALA A 243 15.83 -7.75 22.97
N GLN A 244 16.96 -7.32 23.56
CA GLN A 244 17.26 -7.47 24.97
C GLN A 244 16.26 -6.71 25.87
N ALA A 245 15.96 -5.45 25.50
CA ALA A 245 15.01 -4.62 26.25
C ALA A 245 13.58 -5.18 26.24
N GLN A 246 13.17 -5.79 25.14
CA GLN A 246 11.85 -6.41 24.97
C GLN A 246 11.79 -7.85 25.53
N GLY A 247 12.93 -8.46 25.87
CA GLY A 247 12.99 -9.85 26.34
C GLY A 247 12.59 -10.86 25.26
N VAL A 248 12.79 -10.55 23.98
CA VAL A 248 12.45 -11.40 22.83
C VAL A 248 13.72 -11.98 22.19
N ARG A 249 13.57 -13.11 21.52
CA ARG A 249 14.70 -13.76 20.84
C ARG A 249 14.95 -13.08 19.50
N PHE A 250 16.23 -12.77 19.23
CA PHE A 250 16.72 -12.35 17.94
C PHE A 250 17.99 -13.13 17.59
N ASP A 251 17.94 -13.85 16.47
CA ASP A 251 19.09 -14.52 15.88
C ASP A 251 19.37 -13.94 14.51
N HIS A 252 20.63 -13.65 14.20
CA HIS A 252 21.07 -13.20 12.89
C HIS A 252 22.01 -14.22 12.25
N TRP A 253 21.56 -14.84 11.17
CA TRP A 253 22.40 -15.73 10.38
C TRP A 253 23.01 -14.95 9.22
N ARG A 254 24.33 -14.72 9.29
CA ARG A 254 25.08 -14.01 8.25
C ARG A 254 25.33 -14.91 7.03
N THR A 255 24.30 -15.13 6.24
CA THR A 255 24.32 -15.96 5.05
C THR A 255 23.35 -15.46 3.99
N ALA A 256 23.58 -15.82 2.73
CA ALA A 256 22.61 -15.53 1.67
C ALA A 256 21.43 -16.49 1.74
N ALA A 257 20.22 -16.02 1.44
CA ALA A 257 18.99 -16.82 1.45
C ALA A 257 19.09 -18.09 0.56
N GLY A 258 19.77 -17.99 -0.58
CA GLY A 258 20.00 -19.13 -1.47
C GLY A 258 20.90 -20.24 -0.90
N ARG A 259 21.64 -19.98 0.18
CA ARG A 259 22.56 -20.93 0.83
C ARG A 259 22.04 -21.51 2.15
N LEU A 260 20.80 -21.20 2.51
CA LEU A 260 20.21 -21.66 3.76
C LEU A 260 20.09 -23.18 3.83
N ASN A 261 20.47 -23.74 4.98
CA ASN A 261 20.07 -25.08 5.36
C ASN A 261 18.61 -25.06 5.81
N LEU A 262 17.71 -25.55 4.98
CA LEU A 262 16.27 -25.49 5.21
C LEU A 262 15.83 -26.33 6.42
N THR A 263 16.54 -27.41 6.73
CA THR A 263 16.20 -28.27 7.89
C THR A 263 16.51 -27.62 9.23
N ALA A 264 17.31 -26.56 9.24
CA ALA A 264 17.65 -25.80 10.45
C ALA A 264 16.68 -24.62 10.70
N LEU A 265 15.77 -24.34 9.75
CA LEU A 265 14.79 -23.25 9.89
C LEU A 265 13.70 -23.60 10.93
N PRO A 266 13.14 -22.59 11.62
CA PRO A 266 12.01 -22.81 12.53
C PRO A 266 10.78 -23.29 11.76
N GLN A 267 10.00 -24.21 12.37
CA GLN A 267 8.81 -24.79 11.74
C GLN A 267 7.51 -23.99 12.06
N ASP A 268 7.50 -23.16 13.08
CA ASP A 268 6.33 -22.31 13.43
C ASP A 268 6.64 -20.86 13.11
N VAL A 269 6.62 -20.53 11.82
CA VAL A 269 6.80 -19.16 11.32
C VAL A 269 5.43 -18.53 11.07
N SER A 270 5.11 -17.48 11.82
CA SER A 270 3.87 -16.74 11.65
C SER A 270 3.94 -15.72 10.52
N LEU A 271 5.13 -15.16 10.28
CA LEU A 271 5.34 -14.12 9.28
C LEU A 271 6.70 -14.29 8.61
N LEU A 272 6.70 -14.39 7.28
CA LEU A 272 7.90 -14.36 6.45
C LEU A 272 7.97 -13.02 5.72
N LEU A 273 9.09 -12.33 5.88
CA LEU A 273 9.42 -11.08 5.23
C LEU A 273 10.53 -11.27 4.20
N CYS A 274 10.49 -10.50 3.12
CA CYS A 274 11.62 -10.40 2.20
C CYS A 274 11.75 -8.98 1.64
N ASP A 275 12.90 -8.35 1.91
CA ASP A 275 13.32 -7.08 1.27
C ASP A 275 14.75 -7.20 0.67
N ILE A 276 15.06 -8.36 0.08
CA ILE A 276 16.35 -8.62 -0.57
C ILE A 276 16.44 -7.78 -1.84
N ASN A 277 17.60 -7.14 -2.06
CA ASN A 277 17.86 -6.31 -3.25
C ASN A 277 18.36 -7.17 -4.44
N LEU A 278 17.55 -8.14 -4.85
CA LEU A 278 17.77 -8.96 -6.06
C LEU A 278 16.58 -8.79 -7.01
N ALA A 279 16.83 -9.09 -8.30
CA ALA A 279 15.75 -9.11 -9.28
C ALA A 279 14.74 -10.25 -9.00
N PRO A 280 13.44 -10.06 -9.31
CA PRO A 280 12.41 -11.06 -9.03
C PRO A 280 12.72 -12.47 -9.57
N PRO A 281 13.26 -12.66 -10.80
CA PRO A 281 13.61 -14.00 -11.29
C PRO A 281 14.66 -14.72 -10.44
N GLU A 282 15.50 -13.97 -9.72
CA GLU A 282 16.54 -14.55 -8.86
C GLU A 282 16.05 -14.82 -7.45
N VAL A 283 15.21 -13.91 -6.89
CA VAL A 283 14.80 -13.98 -5.48
C VAL A 283 13.56 -14.84 -5.27
N LEU A 284 12.56 -14.82 -6.17
CA LEU A 284 11.30 -15.53 -5.97
C LEU A 284 11.46 -17.04 -5.83
N PRO A 285 12.31 -17.74 -6.63
CA PRO A 285 12.54 -19.17 -6.42
C PRO A 285 13.16 -19.49 -5.05
N GLN A 286 14.01 -18.59 -4.52
CA GLN A 286 14.62 -18.78 -3.20
C GLN A 286 13.57 -18.64 -2.08
N ILE A 287 12.68 -17.63 -2.19
CA ILE A 287 11.60 -17.42 -1.23
C ILE A 287 10.62 -18.59 -1.27
N ALA A 288 10.21 -19.04 -2.46
CA ALA A 288 9.31 -20.18 -2.63
C ALA A 288 9.85 -21.45 -1.94
N ARG A 289 11.14 -21.76 -2.14
CA ARG A 289 11.81 -22.89 -1.48
C ARG A 289 11.83 -22.75 0.04
N ILE A 290 12.05 -21.55 0.57
CA ILE A 290 12.04 -21.27 2.01
C ILE A 290 10.60 -21.36 2.55
N GLN A 291 9.63 -20.79 1.85
CA GLN A 291 8.22 -20.88 2.22
C GLN A 291 7.71 -22.32 2.27
N ASP A 292 8.12 -23.15 1.30
CA ASP A 292 7.81 -24.59 1.29
C ASP A 292 8.34 -25.28 2.56
N ALA A 293 9.54 -24.91 3.01
CA ALA A 293 10.14 -25.49 4.21
C ALA A 293 9.52 -25.02 5.53
N VAL A 294 9.16 -23.72 5.63
CA VAL A 294 8.70 -23.13 6.90
C VAL A 294 7.18 -22.99 6.99
N GLN A 295 6.45 -23.07 5.89
CA GLN A 295 4.99 -22.95 5.81
C GLN A 295 4.45 -21.73 6.59
N ALA A 296 5.09 -20.57 6.38
CA ALA A 296 4.71 -19.34 7.07
C ALA A 296 3.24 -18.98 6.78
N ARG A 297 2.53 -18.56 7.82
CA ARG A 297 1.08 -18.26 7.72
C ARG A 297 0.82 -16.98 6.93
N ARG A 298 1.75 -16.02 6.96
CA ARG A 298 1.65 -14.72 6.27
C ARG A 298 2.99 -14.36 5.64
N LEU A 299 2.91 -13.68 4.50
CA LEU A 299 4.08 -13.18 3.80
C LEU A 299 3.95 -11.68 3.54
N ILE A 300 5.06 -10.96 3.64
CA ILE A 300 5.23 -9.58 3.15
C ILE A 300 6.49 -9.54 2.32
N LEU A 301 6.34 -9.36 1.02
CA LEU A 301 7.44 -9.39 0.06
C LEU A 301 7.58 -8.02 -0.60
N THR A 302 8.79 -7.48 -0.61
CA THR A 302 9.17 -6.31 -1.42
C THR A 302 9.80 -6.79 -2.72
N ILE A 303 9.05 -6.71 -3.83
CA ILE A 303 9.52 -7.14 -5.15
C ILE A 303 10.17 -5.95 -5.85
N LYS A 304 11.47 -6.06 -6.16
CA LYS A 304 12.28 -5.00 -6.78
C LYS A 304 12.03 -4.92 -8.28
N LEU A 305 11.62 -3.74 -8.74
CA LEU A 305 11.32 -3.47 -10.15
C LEU A 305 12.28 -2.38 -10.68
N ASN A 306 13.60 -2.64 -10.56
CA ASN A 306 14.64 -1.62 -10.77
C ASN A 306 14.79 -1.17 -12.23
N THR A 307 14.16 -1.84 -13.18
CA THR A 307 14.18 -1.48 -14.59
C THR A 307 12.77 -1.44 -15.18
N PRO A 308 12.52 -0.66 -16.25
CA PRO A 308 11.22 -0.66 -16.93
C PRO A 308 10.79 -2.05 -17.39
N ALA A 309 11.72 -2.88 -17.86
CA ALA A 309 11.42 -4.26 -18.27
C ALA A 309 10.92 -5.14 -17.12
N LEU A 310 11.38 -4.92 -15.88
CA LEU A 310 10.85 -5.61 -14.71
C LEU A 310 9.51 -5.00 -14.27
N GLU A 311 9.36 -3.68 -14.38
CA GLU A 311 8.07 -3.01 -14.10
C GLU A 311 6.95 -3.56 -15.00
N ASP A 312 7.22 -3.72 -16.30
CA ASP A 312 6.24 -4.21 -17.28
C ASP A 312 5.85 -5.68 -17.05
N ARG A 313 6.66 -6.44 -16.29
CA ARG A 313 6.42 -7.84 -15.91
C ARG A 313 5.89 -8.01 -14.49
N ALA A 314 5.48 -6.94 -13.81
CA ALA A 314 5.04 -7.01 -12.41
C ALA A 314 3.94 -8.05 -12.18
N HIS A 315 2.98 -8.19 -13.12
CA HIS A 315 1.92 -9.19 -13.04
C HIS A 315 2.44 -10.62 -13.05
N GLU A 316 3.44 -10.93 -13.90
CA GLU A 316 4.06 -12.27 -13.96
C GLU A 316 4.67 -12.64 -12.60
N PHE A 317 5.30 -11.67 -11.92
CA PHE A 317 5.90 -11.93 -10.61
C PHE A 317 4.85 -12.09 -9.51
N ILE A 318 3.74 -11.35 -9.58
CA ILE A 318 2.62 -11.50 -8.65
C ILE A 318 1.97 -12.87 -8.86
N ASP A 319 1.76 -13.30 -10.11
CA ASP A 319 1.20 -14.59 -10.44
C ASP A 319 2.12 -15.73 -9.97
N ALA A 320 3.43 -15.61 -10.20
CA ALA A 320 4.40 -16.57 -9.67
C ALA A 320 4.35 -16.69 -8.13
N VAL A 321 4.07 -15.59 -7.39
CA VAL A 321 3.87 -15.67 -5.94
C VAL A 321 2.57 -16.41 -5.60
N ARG A 322 1.50 -16.23 -6.37
CA ARG A 322 0.21 -16.94 -6.16
C ARG A 322 0.32 -18.45 -6.24
N ASP A 323 1.29 -18.95 -7.01
CA ASP A 323 1.48 -20.41 -7.21
C ASP A 323 1.93 -21.12 -5.93
N TRP A 324 2.59 -20.43 -4.99
CA TRP A 324 3.19 -21.06 -3.81
C TRP A 324 2.91 -20.36 -2.47
N ALA A 325 2.38 -19.13 -2.50
CA ALA A 325 2.08 -18.40 -1.27
C ALA A 325 0.71 -18.78 -0.69
N PRO A 326 0.48 -18.60 0.62
CA PRO A 326 -0.84 -18.77 1.20
C PRO A 326 -1.83 -17.77 0.61
N ALA A 327 -3.05 -18.23 0.32
CA ALA A 327 -4.11 -17.38 -0.20
C ALA A 327 -4.82 -16.61 0.95
N PRO A 328 -5.35 -15.41 0.67
CA PRO A 328 -5.30 -14.67 -0.59
C PRO A 328 -3.99 -13.89 -0.79
N VAL A 329 -3.64 -13.60 -2.04
CA VAL A 329 -2.47 -12.79 -2.41
C VAL A 329 -2.93 -11.42 -2.93
N PHE A 330 -2.37 -10.37 -2.35
CA PHE A 330 -2.61 -8.98 -2.72
C PHE A 330 -1.31 -8.27 -3.06
N ALA A 331 -1.36 -7.34 -4.01
CA ALA A 331 -0.21 -6.55 -4.41
C ALA A 331 -0.58 -5.07 -4.57
N THR A 332 0.32 -4.18 -4.16
CA THR A 332 0.19 -2.73 -4.31
C THR A 332 1.55 -2.05 -4.27
N GLN A 333 1.62 -0.83 -4.77
CA GLN A 333 2.76 0.05 -4.51
C GLN A 333 2.45 0.92 -3.28
N LEU A 334 3.05 0.59 -2.14
CA LEU A 334 2.94 1.38 -0.91
C LEU A 334 3.58 2.76 -1.08
N ALA A 335 3.17 3.73 -0.26
CA ALA A 335 3.76 5.07 -0.26
C ALA A 335 5.27 5.05 0.03
N ALA A 336 5.74 4.14 0.89
CA ALA A 336 7.16 3.97 1.21
C ALA A 336 7.96 3.21 0.13
N ASN A 337 7.30 2.52 -0.80
CA ASN A 337 7.98 1.84 -1.90
C ASN A 337 8.60 2.87 -2.87
N ARG A 338 9.67 2.48 -3.53
CA ARG A 338 10.26 3.26 -4.63
C ARG A 338 9.97 2.56 -5.96
N ARG A 339 11.00 1.97 -6.60
CA ARG A 339 10.83 1.11 -7.78
C ARG A 339 10.62 -0.34 -7.35
N GLU A 340 9.56 -0.57 -6.63
CA GLU A 340 9.21 -1.86 -6.02
C GLU A 340 7.72 -1.90 -5.71
N ILE A 341 7.17 -3.08 -5.58
CA ILE A 341 5.82 -3.33 -5.10
C ILE A 341 5.85 -4.18 -3.84
N CYS A 342 4.83 -4.02 -3.00
CA CYS A 342 4.57 -4.88 -1.86
C CYS A 342 3.59 -5.97 -2.26
N VAL A 343 3.92 -7.23 -1.98
CA VAL A 343 3.03 -8.38 -2.12
C VAL A 343 2.82 -8.98 -0.75
N CYS A 344 1.54 -9.08 -0.34
CA CYS A 344 1.14 -9.72 0.91
C CYS A 344 0.30 -10.95 0.63
N ALA A 345 0.49 -12.01 1.41
CA ALA A 345 -0.22 -13.28 1.30
C ALA A 345 -0.61 -13.84 2.67
N GLY A 346 -1.80 -14.47 2.75
CA GLY A 346 -2.33 -15.09 3.97
C GLY A 346 -3.47 -14.34 4.66
#